data_56c4fe8d7fd8376fa0c37adba3b1f380
#
_entry.id   56c4fe8d7fd8376fa0c37adba3b1f380
#
_cell.length_a   1.000
_cell.length_b   1.000
_cell.length_c   1.000
_cell.angle_alpha   90.00
_cell.angle_beta   90.00
_cell.angle_gamma   90.00
#
_symmetry.space_group_name_H-M   'P 1'
#
loop_
_entity.id
_entity.type
_entity.pdbx_description
1 polymer ?
#
loop_
_entity_poly.entity_id
_entity_poly.type
_entity_poly.pdbx_seq_one_letter_code
_entity_poly.pdbx_strand_id
1 'polypeptide(L)'
;VDGPGIRFVVFMQGCPMRCKYCHNPDTWNFTGGREKTAEEVAAEVLKYKNYFGERGGVTVSGGEPLMQIDFLIRLFTILKSKNIHTCVDTSGICFPLTGSEKYEKLLSLTDLFLLDIKHIDAAAHIGLTGQKNDAPLAFAKYLSDRKKPMWIRYVLVSGLTDDDGALMRLRAFLDTLDTVEKVEVLPYHSMGEIKYEKLNSDYCLKGTAPPARERIENAKRILGAGK
;
A
#
# COMPACT_ATOMS: atom_id res chain seq x y z
N VAL A 1 -11.29 -0.60 1.12
CA VAL A 1 -11.30 0.76 1.68
C VAL A 1 -9.87 1.17 1.94
N ASP A 2 -9.45 2.27 1.36
CA ASP A 2 -8.03 2.67 1.36
C ASP A 2 -7.78 3.73 2.44
N GLY A 3 -7.99 3.37 3.71
CA GLY A 3 -7.82 4.21 4.88
C GLY A 3 -9.11 4.57 5.61
N PRO A 4 -9.06 5.45 6.63
CA PRO A 4 -10.19 5.79 7.47
C PRO A 4 -11.18 6.73 6.77
N GLY A 5 -12.47 6.59 7.08
CA GLY A 5 -13.56 7.45 6.60
C GLY A 5 -13.83 7.33 5.09
N ILE A 6 -14.48 8.34 4.53
CA ILE A 6 -14.73 8.44 3.09
C ILE A 6 -13.52 9.10 2.44
N ARG A 7 -13.00 8.49 1.37
CA ARG A 7 -11.76 8.96 0.75
C ARG A 7 -11.88 9.14 -0.75
N PHE A 8 -11.26 10.20 -1.25
CA PHE A 8 -10.94 10.31 -2.66
C PHE A 8 -9.64 9.56 -2.91
N VAL A 9 -9.67 8.57 -3.81
CA VAL A 9 -8.49 7.75 -4.12
C VAL A 9 -7.89 8.20 -5.45
N VAL A 10 -6.61 8.54 -5.42
CA VAL A 10 -5.80 8.86 -6.60
C VAL A 10 -4.97 7.64 -6.96
N PHE A 11 -5.17 7.08 -8.15
CA PHE A 11 -4.38 5.95 -8.65
C PHE A 11 -3.23 6.46 -9.51
N MET A 12 -2.00 6.21 -9.03
CA MET A 12 -0.77 6.57 -9.75
C MET A 12 -0.41 5.49 -10.78
N GLN A 13 0.22 5.93 -11.86
CA GLN A 13 0.77 5.06 -12.90
C GLN A 13 2.24 4.77 -12.63
N GLY A 14 2.67 3.54 -12.91
CA GLY A 14 4.03 3.03 -12.72
C GLY A 14 4.20 2.23 -11.43
N CYS A 15 4.71 0.99 -11.54
CA CYS A 15 5.09 0.16 -10.41
C CYS A 15 6.27 -0.74 -10.79
N PRO A 16 7.35 -0.80 -9.99
CA PRO A 16 8.50 -1.66 -10.28
C PRO A 16 8.26 -3.12 -9.89
N MET A 17 7.17 -3.40 -9.15
CA MET A 17 6.83 -4.75 -8.70
C MET A 17 5.94 -5.47 -9.73
N ARG A 18 5.96 -6.80 -9.68
CA ARG A 18 5.10 -7.71 -10.47
C ARG A 18 4.43 -8.71 -9.55
N CYS A 19 3.68 -8.18 -8.55
CA CYS A 19 3.01 -9.02 -7.57
C CYS A 19 2.05 -10.00 -8.26
N LYS A 20 2.16 -11.29 -7.95
CA LYS A 20 1.35 -12.35 -8.56
C LYS A 20 -0.15 -12.14 -8.39
N TYR A 21 -0.56 -11.51 -7.29
CA TYR A 21 -1.96 -11.22 -6.97
C TYR A 21 -2.35 -9.75 -7.24
N CYS A 22 -1.62 -9.05 -8.11
CA CYS A 22 -1.91 -7.64 -8.34
C CYS A 22 -3.34 -7.43 -8.88
N HIS A 23 -4.10 -6.53 -8.27
CA HIS A 23 -5.43 -6.17 -8.76
C HIS A 23 -5.41 -5.01 -9.76
N ASN A 24 -4.25 -4.36 -9.92
CA ASN A 24 -4.09 -3.19 -10.79
C ASN A 24 -2.92 -3.37 -11.77
N PRO A 25 -2.88 -4.44 -12.58
CA PRO A 25 -1.80 -4.65 -13.56
C PRO A 25 -1.75 -3.54 -14.62
N ASP A 26 -2.87 -2.86 -14.83
CA ASP A 26 -3.01 -1.68 -15.67
C ASP A 26 -2.13 -0.51 -15.20
N THR A 27 -1.71 -0.50 -13.94
CA THR A 27 -0.81 0.53 -13.39
C THR A 27 0.68 0.15 -13.44
N TRP A 28 1.05 -1.00 -13.97
CA TRP A 28 2.45 -1.44 -13.99
C TRP A 28 3.36 -0.62 -14.91
N ASN A 29 2.83 -0.25 -16.09
CA ASN A 29 3.61 0.47 -17.08
C ASN A 29 3.91 1.88 -16.59
N PHE A 30 5.10 2.39 -16.93
CA PHE A 30 5.51 3.76 -16.61
C PHE A 30 4.93 4.79 -17.59
N THR A 31 4.42 4.31 -18.71
CA THR A 31 3.71 5.10 -19.72
C THR A 31 2.24 4.71 -19.73
N GLY A 32 1.36 5.69 -19.85
CA GLY A 32 -0.09 5.45 -19.83
C GLY A 32 -0.79 6.33 -18.79
N GLY A 33 -2.09 6.09 -18.62
CA GLY A 33 -2.91 6.93 -17.75
C GLY A 33 -3.16 8.32 -18.33
N ARG A 34 -3.38 9.30 -17.45
CA ARG A 34 -3.57 10.71 -17.80
C ARG A 34 -2.60 11.56 -17.02
N GLU A 35 -1.80 12.34 -17.69
CA GLU A 35 -0.95 13.33 -17.03
C GLU A 35 -1.81 14.44 -16.43
N LYS A 36 -1.59 14.72 -15.16
CA LYS A 36 -2.25 15.78 -14.41
C LYS A 36 -1.26 16.46 -13.48
N THR A 37 -1.40 17.76 -13.33
CA THR A 37 -0.66 18.51 -12.31
C THR A 37 -1.24 18.27 -10.93
N ALA A 38 -0.46 18.53 -9.88
CA ALA A 38 -0.93 18.44 -8.50
C ALA A 38 -2.10 19.40 -8.23
N GLU A 39 -2.09 20.56 -8.88
CA GLU A 39 -3.14 21.58 -8.81
C GLU A 39 -4.46 21.07 -9.40
N GLU A 40 -4.41 20.43 -10.57
CA GLU A 40 -5.60 19.85 -11.21
C GLU A 40 -6.21 18.74 -10.35
N VAL A 41 -5.36 17.86 -9.80
CA VAL A 41 -5.83 16.79 -8.91
C VAL A 41 -6.40 17.39 -7.63
N ALA A 42 -5.73 18.37 -7.02
CA ALA A 42 -6.24 19.03 -5.82
C ALA A 42 -7.59 19.73 -6.08
N ALA A 43 -7.75 20.40 -7.22
CA ALA A 43 -9.01 21.04 -7.60
C ALA A 43 -10.15 20.01 -7.76
N GLU A 44 -9.84 18.82 -8.29
CA GLU A 44 -10.81 17.72 -8.39
C GLU A 44 -11.20 17.18 -7.01
N VAL A 45 -10.22 16.93 -6.16
CA VAL A 45 -10.42 16.48 -4.77
C VAL A 45 -11.31 17.44 -3.97
N LEU A 46 -11.08 18.74 -4.11
CA LEU A 46 -11.80 19.76 -3.34
C LEU A 46 -13.31 19.78 -3.63
N LYS A 47 -13.75 19.30 -4.79
CA LYS A 47 -15.19 19.14 -5.11
C LYS A 47 -15.89 18.15 -4.16
N TYR A 48 -15.13 17.21 -3.56
CA TYR A 48 -15.63 16.16 -2.69
C TYR A 48 -15.36 16.41 -1.20
N LYS A 49 -14.75 17.55 -0.85
CA LYS A 49 -14.33 17.84 0.53
C LYS A 49 -15.44 17.65 1.55
N ASN A 50 -16.67 18.04 1.25
CA ASN A 50 -17.81 17.95 2.15
C ASN A 50 -18.21 16.50 2.49
N TYR A 51 -17.77 15.51 1.71
CA TYR A 51 -18.05 14.10 1.96
C TYR A 51 -17.03 13.43 2.88
N PHE A 52 -15.89 14.04 3.15
CA PHE A 52 -14.81 13.42 3.93
C PHE A 52 -15.14 13.29 5.42
N GLY A 53 -15.99 14.17 5.95
CA GLY A 53 -16.27 14.23 7.39
C GLY A 53 -14.99 14.47 8.19
N GLU A 54 -14.97 14.01 9.44
CA GLU A 54 -13.84 14.23 10.35
C GLU A 54 -12.63 13.31 10.08
N ARG A 55 -12.86 12.09 9.58
CA ARG A 55 -11.83 11.07 9.42
C ARG A 55 -11.45 10.76 7.97
N GLY A 56 -12.22 11.25 7.01
CA GLY A 56 -11.96 11.02 5.61
C GLY A 56 -10.95 11.98 5.01
N GLY A 57 -10.65 11.82 3.72
CA GLY A 57 -9.65 12.66 3.04
C GLY A 57 -9.20 12.08 1.71
N VAL A 58 -7.90 12.13 1.45
CA VAL A 58 -7.30 11.64 0.20
C VAL A 58 -6.36 10.48 0.49
N THR A 59 -6.43 9.45 -0.33
CA THR A 59 -5.42 8.40 -0.41
C THR A 59 -4.80 8.39 -1.79
N VAL A 60 -3.48 8.42 -1.85
CA VAL A 60 -2.75 8.17 -3.10
C VAL A 60 -2.25 6.74 -3.09
N SER A 61 -2.68 5.98 -4.09
CA SER A 61 -2.48 4.54 -4.29
C SER A 61 -2.15 4.26 -5.76
N GLY A 62 -2.47 3.07 -6.28
CA GLY A 62 -2.41 2.71 -7.69
C GLY A 62 -1.30 1.75 -8.02
N GLY A 63 -0.27 2.17 -8.76
CA GLY A 63 1.00 1.48 -8.93
C GLY A 63 1.84 1.59 -7.66
N GLU A 64 2.95 2.34 -7.73
CA GLU A 64 3.75 2.67 -6.53
C GLU A 64 3.87 4.20 -6.41
N PRO A 65 3.12 4.83 -5.50
CA PRO A 65 3.10 6.28 -5.38
C PRO A 65 4.46 6.92 -5.11
N LEU A 66 5.33 6.26 -4.35
CA LEU A 66 6.65 6.79 -4.00
C LEU A 66 7.59 6.96 -5.21
N MET A 67 7.25 6.39 -6.37
CA MET A 67 7.94 6.67 -7.63
C MET A 67 7.78 8.12 -8.08
N GLN A 68 6.71 8.77 -7.68
CA GLN A 68 6.38 10.14 -8.04
C GLN A 68 6.36 11.04 -6.78
N ILE A 69 7.38 10.91 -5.94
CA ILE A 69 7.45 11.56 -4.63
C ILE A 69 7.34 13.10 -4.70
N ASP A 70 7.88 13.73 -5.75
CA ASP A 70 7.80 15.18 -5.94
C ASP A 70 6.35 15.63 -6.19
N PHE A 71 5.60 14.84 -6.97
CA PHE A 71 4.16 15.07 -7.18
C PHE A 71 3.39 14.91 -5.87
N LEU A 72 3.67 13.86 -5.08
CA LEU A 72 3.04 13.65 -3.77
C LEU A 72 3.27 14.84 -2.84
N ILE A 73 4.51 15.31 -2.72
CA ILE A 73 4.87 16.45 -1.88
C ILE A 73 4.07 17.69 -2.30
N ARG A 74 3.99 17.98 -3.61
CA ARG A 74 3.25 19.15 -4.11
C ARG A 74 1.74 19.01 -3.87
N LEU A 75 1.15 17.87 -4.20
CA LEU A 75 -0.26 17.59 -3.96
C LEU A 75 -0.61 17.72 -2.48
N PHE A 76 0.15 17.07 -1.60
CA PHE A 76 -0.11 17.08 -0.17
C PHE A 76 0.12 18.47 0.46
N THR A 77 1.06 19.25 -0.04
CA THR A 77 1.22 20.65 0.37
C THR A 77 -0.07 21.43 0.15
N ILE A 78 -0.69 21.28 -1.04
CA ILE A 78 -1.96 21.93 -1.36
C ILE A 78 -3.09 21.41 -0.48
N LEU A 79 -3.21 20.09 -0.33
CA LEU A 79 -4.28 19.47 0.46
C LEU A 79 -4.19 19.82 1.94
N LYS A 80 -2.98 19.84 2.52
CA LYS A 80 -2.75 20.25 3.92
C LYS A 80 -3.13 21.70 4.16
N SER A 81 -2.89 22.61 3.21
CA SER A 81 -3.35 24.01 3.31
C SER A 81 -4.88 24.17 3.35
N LYS A 82 -5.62 23.12 2.96
CA LYS A 82 -7.08 23.04 2.98
C LYS A 82 -7.63 22.17 4.13
N ASN A 83 -6.76 21.76 5.09
CA ASN A 83 -7.08 20.88 6.20
C ASN A 83 -7.67 19.53 5.75
N ILE A 84 -7.12 18.93 4.69
CA ILE A 84 -7.51 17.61 4.22
C ILE A 84 -6.53 16.57 4.76
N HIS A 85 -7.06 15.48 5.31
CA HIS A 85 -6.28 14.34 5.77
C HIS A 85 -5.67 13.60 4.58
N THR A 86 -4.37 13.34 4.64
CA THR A 86 -3.56 12.75 3.58
C THR A 86 -3.08 11.36 3.95
N CYS A 87 -3.19 10.43 3.01
CA CYS A 87 -2.77 9.05 3.19
C CYS A 87 -2.00 8.56 1.96
N VAL A 88 -0.92 7.82 2.18
CA VAL A 88 -0.17 7.12 1.12
C VAL A 88 -0.35 5.63 1.30
N ASP A 89 -0.84 4.96 0.25
CA ASP A 89 -0.93 3.50 0.16
C ASP A 89 0.21 2.99 -0.71
N THR A 90 1.20 2.35 -0.12
CA THR A 90 2.49 2.02 -0.75
C THR A 90 3.04 0.69 -0.27
N SER A 91 3.86 0.07 -1.09
CA SER A 91 4.70 -1.06 -0.67
C SER A 91 6.02 -0.62 -0.03
N GLY A 92 6.38 0.65 -0.13
CA GLY A 92 7.68 1.16 0.31
C GLY A 92 8.87 0.71 -0.54
N ILE A 93 8.64 0.06 -1.68
CA ILE A 93 9.70 -0.54 -2.50
C ILE A 93 10.69 0.50 -3.06
N CYS A 94 10.26 1.75 -3.19
CA CYS A 94 11.09 2.85 -3.69
C CYS A 94 11.88 3.57 -2.60
N PHE A 95 11.82 3.11 -1.36
CA PHE A 95 12.56 3.72 -0.26
C PHE A 95 14.08 3.49 -0.42
N PRO A 96 14.93 4.54 -0.35
CA PRO A 96 16.36 4.46 -0.62
C PRO A 96 17.20 3.94 0.58
N LEU A 97 16.63 3.10 1.43
CA LEU A 97 17.19 2.48 2.65
C LEU A 97 17.69 3.47 3.74
N THR A 98 18.23 4.62 3.37
CA THR A 98 18.79 5.62 4.29
C THR A 98 17.91 6.86 4.48
N GLY A 99 16.78 6.93 3.75
CA GLY A 99 15.95 8.13 3.73
C GLY A 99 16.58 9.26 2.90
N SER A 100 15.88 10.38 2.82
CA SER A 100 16.34 11.61 2.19
C SER A 100 15.46 12.79 2.61
N GLU A 101 15.89 14.01 2.31
CA GLU A 101 15.09 15.22 2.57
C GLU A 101 13.69 15.15 1.94
N LYS A 102 13.56 14.54 0.76
CA LYS A 102 12.25 14.35 0.12
C LYS A 102 11.33 13.46 0.96
N TYR A 103 11.87 12.39 1.55
CA TYR A 103 11.07 11.52 2.45
C TYR A 103 10.69 12.24 3.74
N GLU A 104 11.61 12.99 4.36
CA GLU A 104 11.28 13.80 5.54
C GLU A 104 10.17 14.82 5.21
N LYS A 105 10.26 15.47 4.04
CA LYS A 105 9.22 16.40 3.58
C LYS A 105 7.90 15.69 3.35
N LEU A 106 7.89 14.54 2.68
CA LEU A 106 6.68 13.75 2.46
C LEU A 106 6.05 13.33 3.80
N LEU A 107 6.86 12.82 4.74
CA LEU A 107 6.39 12.44 6.06
C LEU A 107 5.73 13.61 6.79
N SER A 108 6.29 14.82 6.72
CA SER A 108 5.69 16.01 7.36
C SER A 108 4.30 16.38 6.81
N LEU A 109 3.99 15.95 5.60
CA LEU A 109 2.73 16.22 4.90
C LEU A 109 1.74 15.04 4.91
N THR A 110 2.16 13.87 5.40
CA THR A 110 1.34 12.65 5.40
C THR A 110 0.83 12.35 6.80
N ASP A 111 -0.47 12.15 6.94
CA ASP A 111 -1.09 11.82 8.23
C ASP A 111 -1.07 10.32 8.51
N LEU A 112 -1.18 9.47 7.48
CA LEU A 112 -1.22 8.02 7.62
C LEU A 112 -0.52 7.34 6.45
N PHE A 113 0.22 6.27 6.72
CA PHE A 113 0.70 5.34 5.71
C PHE A 113 -0.05 4.01 5.78
N LEU A 114 -0.55 3.53 4.65
CA LEU A 114 -0.97 2.14 4.47
C LEU A 114 0.23 1.44 3.84
N LEU A 115 0.90 0.60 4.61
CA LEU A 115 2.13 -0.04 4.17
C LEU A 115 1.88 -1.52 3.90
N ASP A 116 2.02 -1.91 2.65
CA ASP A 116 1.90 -3.28 2.21
C ASP A 116 3.21 -4.07 2.46
N ILE A 117 3.22 -4.98 3.41
CA ILE A 117 4.30 -5.97 3.53
C ILE A 117 3.87 -7.22 2.79
N LYS A 118 4.48 -7.48 1.62
CA LYS A 118 4.05 -8.56 0.73
C LYS A 118 4.50 -9.94 1.23
N HIS A 119 5.69 -10.06 1.78
CA HIS A 119 6.21 -11.24 2.48
C HIS A 119 7.40 -10.85 3.35
N ILE A 120 7.55 -11.49 4.52
CA ILE A 120 8.66 -11.22 5.44
C ILE A 120 9.98 -11.87 4.97
N ASP A 121 9.92 -13.04 4.37
CA ASP A 121 11.10 -13.77 3.90
C ASP A 121 11.53 -13.26 2.52
N ALA A 122 12.81 -12.92 2.37
CA ALA A 122 13.34 -12.31 1.16
C ALA A 122 13.16 -13.15 -0.11
N ALA A 123 13.43 -14.46 -0.03
CA ALA A 123 13.27 -15.35 -1.18
C ALA A 123 11.81 -15.45 -1.64
N ALA A 124 10.88 -15.61 -0.68
CA ALA A 124 9.45 -15.68 -0.97
C ALA A 124 8.93 -14.33 -1.51
N HIS A 125 9.41 -13.19 -0.96
CA HIS A 125 9.08 -11.87 -1.47
C HIS A 125 9.53 -11.69 -2.93
N ILE A 126 10.75 -12.12 -3.28
CA ILE A 126 11.23 -12.08 -4.68
C ILE A 126 10.34 -12.94 -5.57
N GLY A 127 10.04 -14.18 -5.14
CA GLY A 127 9.17 -15.09 -5.90
C GLY A 127 7.74 -14.59 -6.08
N LEU A 128 7.26 -13.74 -5.17
CA LEU A 128 5.93 -13.17 -5.19
C LEU A 128 5.83 -11.85 -6.00
N THR A 129 6.87 -11.02 -5.96
CA THR A 129 6.82 -9.63 -6.41
C THR A 129 7.86 -9.26 -7.48
N GLY A 130 8.87 -10.11 -7.68
CA GLY A 130 10.03 -9.84 -8.52
C GLY A 130 11.08 -8.92 -7.88
N GLN A 131 10.89 -8.49 -6.62
CA GLN A 131 11.77 -7.53 -5.93
C GLN A 131 12.18 -8.03 -4.54
N LYS A 132 13.29 -7.51 -3.99
CA LYS A 132 13.70 -7.74 -2.60
C LYS A 132 12.80 -6.98 -1.62
N ASN A 133 12.74 -7.42 -0.37
CA ASN A 133 11.95 -6.77 0.69
C ASN A 133 12.75 -5.82 1.61
N ASP A 134 14.03 -5.60 1.33
CA ASP A 134 14.87 -4.72 2.17
C ASP A 134 14.28 -3.30 2.28
N ALA A 135 13.87 -2.72 1.16
CA ALA A 135 13.31 -1.36 1.13
C ALA A 135 11.95 -1.26 1.87
N PRO A 136 10.94 -2.13 1.64
CA PRO A 136 9.72 -2.15 2.43
C PRO A 136 9.95 -2.26 3.94
N LEU A 137 10.82 -3.18 4.39
CA LEU A 137 11.09 -3.38 5.81
C LEU A 137 11.86 -2.21 6.42
N ALA A 138 12.84 -1.66 5.68
CA ALA A 138 13.54 -0.45 6.09
C ALA A 138 12.59 0.75 6.17
N PHE A 139 11.64 0.89 5.25
CA PHE A 139 10.65 1.96 5.28
C PHE A 139 9.73 1.86 6.49
N ALA A 140 9.27 0.65 6.85
CA ALA A 140 8.49 0.44 8.07
C ALA A 140 9.22 0.93 9.34
N LYS A 141 10.51 0.57 9.47
CA LYS A 141 11.35 1.06 10.57
C LYS A 141 11.52 2.58 10.53
N TYR A 142 11.80 3.12 9.35
CA TYR A 142 11.95 4.56 9.16
C TYR A 142 10.70 5.34 9.56
N LEU A 143 9.49 4.85 9.24
CA LEU A 143 8.22 5.43 9.69
C LEU A 143 8.09 5.36 11.20
N SER A 144 8.40 4.21 11.81
CA SER A 144 8.32 4.01 13.26
C SER A 144 9.26 4.94 14.02
N ASP A 145 10.52 5.05 13.61
CA ASP A 145 11.53 5.93 14.22
C ASP A 145 11.08 7.41 14.20
N ARG A 146 10.33 7.81 13.17
CA ARG A 146 9.78 9.16 12.99
C ARG A 146 8.39 9.36 13.55
N LYS A 147 7.91 8.38 14.32
CA LYS A 147 6.60 8.40 14.98
C LYS A 147 5.46 8.67 13.99
N LYS A 148 5.57 8.12 12.76
CA LYS A 148 4.51 8.22 11.75
C LYS A 148 3.51 7.09 11.90
N PRO A 149 2.20 7.39 12.00
CA PRO A 149 1.15 6.39 12.06
C PRO A 149 1.17 5.52 10.79
N MET A 150 1.05 4.22 10.98
CA MET A 150 0.93 3.29 9.86
C MET A 150 -0.08 2.18 10.13
N TRP A 151 -0.78 1.79 9.07
CA TRP A 151 -1.52 0.54 9.02
C TRP A 151 -0.74 -0.44 8.16
N ILE A 152 -0.53 -1.64 8.65
CA ILE A 152 0.13 -2.70 7.90
C ILE A 152 -0.94 -3.50 7.16
N ARG A 153 -0.72 -3.71 5.86
CA ARG A 153 -1.60 -4.50 5.01
C ARG A 153 -0.89 -5.77 4.54
N TYR A 154 -1.57 -6.87 4.66
CA TYR A 154 -1.04 -8.18 4.29
C TYR A 154 -2.08 -8.97 3.48
N VAL A 155 -1.76 -9.25 2.22
CA VAL A 155 -2.63 -10.05 1.35
C VAL A 155 -2.40 -11.52 1.63
N LEU A 156 -3.44 -12.23 2.05
CA LEU A 156 -3.41 -13.66 2.35
C LEU A 156 -3.83 -14.46 1.11
N VAL A 157 -2.88 -15.21 0.55
CA VAL A 157 -3.07 -16.08 -0.63
C VAL A 157 -2.69 -17.49 -0.26
N SER A 158 -3.62 -18.45 -0.48
CA SER A 158 -3.39 -19.86 -0.17
C SER A 158 -2.15 -20.42 -0.87
N GLY A 159 -1.27 -21.05 -0.12
CA GLY A 159 -0.03 -21.66 -0.60
C GLY A 159 1.08 -20.67 -0.98
N LEU A 160 0.87 -19.34 -0.84
CA LEU A 160 1.88 -18.34 -1.16
C LEU A 160 2.25 -17.45 0.04
N THR A 161 1.27 -16.99 0.80
CA THR A 161 1.49 -16.04 1.90
C THR A 161 0.81 -16.48 3.19
N ASP A 162 0.29 -17.69 3.27
CA ASP A 162 -0.48 -18.21 4.40
C ASP A 162 0.30 -19.20 5.29
N ASP A 163 1.64 -19.29 5.15
CA ASP A 163 2.49 -20.10 6.01
C ASP A 163 2.56 -19.51 7.44
N ASP A 164 2.25 -20.31 8.45
CA ASP A 164 2.20 -19.86 9.85
C ASP A 164 3.57 -19.40 10.35
N GLY A 165 4.65 -20.06 9.93
CA GLY A 165 6.01 -19.66 10.31
C GLY A 165 6.36 -18.27 9.75
N ALA A 166 6.00 -17.98 8.50
CA ALA A 166 6.18 -16.66 7.91
C ALA A 166 5.31 -15.60 8.62
N LEU A 167 4.05 -15.92 8.94
CA LEU A 167 3.17 -15.02 9.70
C LEU A 167 3.73 -14.72 11.10
N MET A 168 4.29 -15.70 11.80
CA MET A 168 4.94 -15.49 13.10
C MET A 168 6.18 -14.61 12.99
N ARG A 169 7.03 -14.80 11.96
CA ARG A 169 8.20 -13.93 11.70
C ARG A 169 7.77 -12.50 11.35
N LEU A 170 6.70 -12.36 10.57
CA LEU A 170 6.13 -11.04 10.29
C LEU A 170 5.63 -10.40 11.60
N ARG A 171 4.90 -11.13 12.45
CA ARG A 171 4.44 -10.62 13.75
C ARG A 171 5.61 -10.15 14.60
N ALA A 172 6.67 -10.96 14.73
CA ALA A 172 7.86 -10.59 15.47
C ALA A 172 8.52 -9.31 14.93
N PHE A 173 8.53 -9.12 13.60
CA PHE A 173 8.99 -7.86 13.00
C PHE A 173 8.08 -6.70 13.37
N LEU A 174 6.75 -6.86 13.26
CA LEU A 174 5.79 -5.80 13.60
C LEU A 174 5.87 -5.39 15.07
N ASP A 175 6.21 -6.32 15.98
CA ASP A 175 6.41 -6.04 17.40
C ASP A 175 7.62 -5.11 17.68
N THR A 176 8.50 -4.92 16.70
CA THR A 176 9.62 -3.95 16.79
C THR A 176 9.25 -2.55 16.36
N LEU A 177 7.99 -2.31 15.92
CA LEU A 177 7.52 -1.04 15.40
C LEU A 177 6.54 -0.39 16.38
N ASP A 178 6.80 0.87 16.75
CA ASP A 178 6.01 1.58 17.78
C ASP A 178 4.72 2.23 17.26
N THR A 179 4.58 2.40 15.94
CA THR A 179 3.54 3.26 15.35
C THR A 179 2.55 2.51 14.45
N VAL A 180 2.50 1.18 14.60
CA VAL A 180 1.49 0.36 13.92
C VAL A 180 0.15 0.52 14.64
N GLU A 181 -0.77 1.28 14.06
CA GLU A 181 -2.11 1.47 14.62
C GLU A 181 -3.07 0.34 14.27
N LYS A 182 -2.83 -0.33 13.15
CA LYS A 182 -3.72 -1.39 12.65
C LYS A 182 -2.96 -2.38 11.78
N VAL A 183 -3.34 -3.65 11.86
CA VAL A 183 -2.94 -4.69 10.90
C VAL A 183 -4.19 -5.16 10.16
N GLU A 184 -4.15 -5.13 8.84
CA GLU A 184 -5.23 -5.61 7.97
C GLU A 184 -4.77 -6.87 7.22
N VAL A 185 -5.44 -7.98 7.48
CA VAL A 185 -5.31 -9.19 6.67
C VAL A 185 -6.36 -9.13 5.57
N LEU A 186 -5.92 -9.07 4.33
CA LEU A 186 -6.75 -8.93 3.13
C LEU A 186 -6.82 -10.29 2.43
N PRO A 187 -7.95 -11.01 2.51
CA PRO A 187 -8.10 -12.26 1.79
C PRO A 187 -8.01 -12.06 0.28
N TYR A 188 -7.19 -12.87 -0.39
CA TYR A 188 -7.13 -12.88 -1.84
C TYR A 188 -8.52 -13.18 -2.46
N HIS A 189 -8.79 -12.53 -3.57
CA HIS A 189 -9.95 -12.80 -4.45
C HIS A 189 -9.56 -12.56 -5.92
N SER A 190 -10.25 -13.22 -6.83
CA SER A 190 -9.91 -13.21 -8.27
C SER A 190 -10.44 -12.00 -9.06
N MET A 191 -11.05 -11.01 -8.42
CA MET A 191 -11.67 -9.86 -9.13
C MET A 191 -10.70 -9.07 -10.02
N GLY A 192 -9.39 -9.15 -9.76
CA GLY A 192 -8.35 -8.55 -10.61
C GLY A 192 -8.18 -9.23 -11.97
N GLU A 193 -8.61 -10.49 -12.13
CA GLU A 193 -8.41 -11.31 -13.34
C GLU A 193 -8.95 -10.64 -14.61
N ILE A 194 -10.10 -9.99 -14.53
CA ILE A 194 -10.71 -9.24 -15.64
C ILE A 194 -9.76 -8.20 -16.25
N LYS A 195 -8.90 -7.58 -15.42
CA LYS A 195 -7.94 -6.59 -15.93
C LYS A 195 -6.81 -7.23 -16.73
N TYR A 196 -6.37 -8.44 -16.34
CA TYR A 196 -5.38 -9.19 -17.11
C TYR A 196 -5.93 -9.60 -18.47
N GLU A 197 -7.17 -10.07 -18.54
CA GLU A 197 -7.86 -10.37 -19.80
C GLU A 197 -7.90 -9.17 -20.73
N LYS A 198 -8.28 -7.98 -20.20
CA LYS A 198 -8.30 -6.72 -20.97
C LYS A 198 -6.93 -6.27 -21.45
N LEU A 199 -5.87 -6.67 -20.75
CA LEU A 199 -4.48 -6.38 -21.11
C LEU A 199 -3.86 -7.47 -22.01
N ASN A 200 -4.62 -8.51 -22.38
CA ASN A 200 -4.13 -9.70 -23.07
C ASN A 200 -2.88 -10.30 -22.37
N SER A 201 -2.93 -10.37 -21.04
CA SER A 201 -1.84 -10.87 -20.19
C SER A 201 -2.32 -12.06 -19.38
N ASP A 202 -1.45 -13.04 -19.20
CA ASP A 202 -1.77 -14.21 -18.39
C ASP A 202 -1.82 -13.85 -16.90
N TYR A 203 -2.88 -14.30 -16.23
CA TYR A 203 -2.99 -14.20 -14.77
C TYR A 203 -2.47 -15.48 -14.13
N CYS A 204 -1.30 -15.40 -13.49
CA CYS A 204 -0.63 -16.57 -12.92
C CYS A 204 -1.37 -17.25 -11.75
N LEU A 205 -2.35 -16.58 -11.15
CA LEU A 205 -3.21 -17.14 -10.09
C LEU A 205 -4.60 -17.55 -10.60
N LYS A 206 -4.77 -17.72 -11.90
CA LYS A 206 -6.02 -18.18 -12.49
C LYS A 206 -6.47 -19.50 -11.85
N GLY A 207 -7.72 -19.54 -11.38
CA GLY A 207 -8.27 -20.71 -10.69
C GLY A 207 -7.83 -20.88 -9.21
N THR A 208 -7.01 -19.98 -8.68
CA THR A 208 -6.67 -20.00 -7.25
C THR A 208 -7.90 -19.58 -6.43
N ALA A 209 -8.33 -20.46 -5.52
CA ALA A 209 -9.45 -20.18 -4.63
C ALA A 209 -9.06 -19.14 -3.54
N PRO A 210 -10.01 -18.32 -3.08
CA PRO A 210 -9.83 -17.52 -1.88
C PRO A 210 -9.43 -18.41 -0.68
N PRO A 211 -8.64 -17.91 0.27
CA PRO A 211 -8.28 -18.66 1.47
C PRO A 211 -9.52 -19.01 2.29
N ALA A 212 -9.53 -20.23 2.86
CA ALA A 212 -10.60 -20.68 3.74
C ALA A 212 -10.75 -19.75 4.95
N ARG A 213 -11.98 -19.60 5.44
CA ARG A 213 -12.29 -18.75 6.61
C ARG A 213 -11.40 -19.04 7.82
N GLU A 214 -11.15 -20.31 8.09
CA GLU A 214 -10.29 -20.73 9.19
C GLU A 214 -8.84 -20.20 9.03
N ARG A 215 -8.28 -20.23 7.80
CA ARG A 215 -6.95 -19.68 7.50
C ARG A 215 -6.91 -18.16 7.67
N ILE A 216 -7.97 -17.48 7.27
CA ILE A 216 -8.10 -16.03 7.46
C ILE A 216 -8.09 -15.68 8.96
N GLU A 217 -8.92 -16.36 9.76
CA GLU A 217 -9.00 -16.10 11.20
C GLU A 217 -7.70 -16.47 11.93
N ASN A 218 -7.04 -17.55 11.50
CA ASN A 218 -5.73 -17.91 12.03
C ASN A 218 -4.66 -16.85 11.73
N ALA A 219 -4.58 -16.37 10.48
CA ALA A 219 -3.65 -15.30 10.10
C ALA A 219 -3.94 -13.99 10.87
N LYS A 220 -5.20 -13.61 11.02
CA LYS A 220 -5.61 -12.46 11.84
C LYS A 220 -5.15 -12.61 13.28
N ARG A 221 -5.34 -13.78 13.87
CA ARG A 221 -4.92 -14.08 15.26
C ARG A 221 -3.42 -13.96 15.42
N ILE A 222 -2.63 -14.55 14.51
CA ILE A 222 -1.16 -14.51 14.56
C ILE A 222 -0.67 -13.07 14.41
N LEU A 223 -1.19 -12.34 13.44
CA LEU A 223 -0.77 -10.96 13.14
C LEU A 223 -1.37 -9.90 14.10
N GLY A 224 -2.29 -10.28 14.98
CA GLY A 224 -2.97 -9.34 15.88
C GLY A 224 -3.91 -8.39 15.15
N ALA A 225 -4.43 -8.79 13.99
CA ALA A 225 -5.39 -8.00 13.20
C ALA A 225 -6.78 -7.99 13.86
N GLY A 226 -7.42 -6.81 13.93
CA GLY A 226 -8.78 -6.66 14.49
C GLY A 226 -8.82 -6.30 15.98
N LYS A 227 -7.68 -5.89 16.55
CA LYS A 227 -7.64 -5.21 17.87
C LYS A 227 -7.74 -3.73 17.72
#